data_2c68034a323093519ac77bdf60ec96ae
#
_entry.id   2c68034a323093519ac77bdf60ec96ae
#
_cell.length_a   1.000
_cell.length_b   1.000
_cell.length_c   1.000
_cell.angle_alpha   90.00
_cell.angle_beta   90.00
_cell.angle_gamma   90.00
#
_symmetry.space_group_name_H-M   'P 1'
#
loop_
_entity.id
_entity.type
_entity.pdbx_description
1 polymer ?
#
loop_
_entity_poly.entity_id
_entity_poly.type
_entity_poly.pdbx_seq_one_letter_code
_entity_poly.pdbx_strand_id
1 'polypeptide(L)'
;MHYENNWESLNSRHVPDWFADAKFGIFIHWGLYSVPAYTEKGQYAEWYMQQIRDENSAARKFHDRVYAPGTQYEDFVSGFKAELFDADEWAQLFEKSGAKYINLVSKHHDGFCLFKSDYAWNWNSVDVGPHRDFCGELKTALEKTDVKFGVYHSVYEWFHPLYLKDPEEYAVKHLIPMLKELITKYEPWTLFTDCLLYTSDAADDLIGVD
;
A
#
# COMPACT_ATOMS: atom_id res chain seq x y z
N MET A 1 -0.97 -20.23 -18.21
CA MET A 1 -0.07 -21.19 -17.52
C MET A 1 -0.68 -21.50 -16.17
N HIS A 2 -0.63 -22.74 -15.72
CA HIS A 2 -1.07 -23.14 -14.39
C HIS A 2 0.18 -23.41 -13.55
N TYR A 3 0.28 -22.82 -12.37
CA TYR A 3 1.37 -23.09 -11.42
C TYR A 3 0.84 -23.93 -10.27
N GLU A 4 1.64 -24.87 -9.82
CA GLU A 4 1.36 -25.65 -8.63
C GLU A 4 1.69 -24.85 -7.36
N ASN A 5 1.06 -25.19 -6.24
CA ASN A 5 1.28 -24.56 -4.94
C ASN A 5 2.59 -25.05 -4.29
N ASN A 6 3.71 -24.82 -4.96
CA ASN A 6 5.05 -25.11 -4.46
C ASN A 6 6.08 -24.16 -5.07
N TRP A 7 7.20 -23.98 -4.38
CA TRP A 7 8.25 -23.05 -4.79
C TRP A 7 8.93 -23.43 -6.12
N GLU A 8 9.05 -24.70 -6.44
CA GLU A 8 9.64 -25.17 -7.70
C GLU A 8 8.81 -24.68 -8.89
N SER A 9 7.50 -24.88 -8.84
CA SER A 9 6.57 -24.40 -9.88
C SER A 9 6.53 -22.88 -9.93
N LEU A 10 6.45 -22.21 -8.78
CA LEU A 10 6.39 -20.75 -8.74
C LEU A 10 7.67 -20.08 -9.24
N ASN A 11 8.84 -20.66 -8.93
CA ASN A 11 10.14 -20.15 -9.38
C ASN A 11 10.41 -20.44 -10.86
N SER A 12 9.66 -21.34 -11.49
CA SER A 12 9.77 -21.60 -12.94
C SER A 12 9.16 -20.49 -13.80
N ARG A 13 8.46 -19.53 -13.20
CA ARG A 13 7.87 -18.38 -13.93
C ARG A 13 8.99 -17.54 -14.56
N HIS A 14 8.75 -17.15 -15.81
CA HIS A 14 9.62 -16.19 -16.48
C HIS A 14 9.28 -14.75 -16.05
N VAL A 15 10.30 -13.96 -15.74
CA VAL A 15 10.11 -12.52 -15.56
C VAL A 15 9.78 -11.91 -16.91
N PRO A 16 8.66 -11.16 -17.06
CA PRO A 16 8.30 -10.58 -18.33
C PRO A 16 9.38 -9.62 -18.88
N ASP A 17 9.67 -9.72 -20.18
CA ASP A 17 10.71 -8.91 -20.83
C ASP A 17 10.47 -7.40 -20.62
N TRP A 18 9.20 -6.97 -20.71
CA TRP A 18 8.86 -5.56 -20.46
C TRP A 18 9.35 -5.05 -19.10
N PHE A 19 9.29 -5.90 -18.05
CA PHE A 19 9.72 -5.51 -16.69
C PHE A 19 11.26 -5.44 -16.63
N ALA A 20 11.93 -6.42 -17.22
CA ALA A 20 13.39 -6.42 -17.33
C ALA A 20 13.91 -5.20 -18.12
N ASP A 21 13.15 -4.72 -19.12
CA ASP A 21 13.50 -3.58 -19.96
C ASP A 21 13.07 -2.22 -19.38
N ALA A 22 12.12 -2.20 -18.45
CA ALA A 22 11.55 -0.97 -17.91
C ALA A 22 12.57 -0.05 -17.23
N LYS A 23 13.54 -0.60 -16.49
CA LYS A 23 14.65 0.10 -15.79
C LYS A 23 14.25 1.18 -14.79
N PHE A 24 13.15 1.92 -15.02
CA PHE A 24 12.71 3.00 -14.16
C PHE A 24 11.21 2.88 -13.87
N GLY A 25 10.88 2.74 -12.59
CA GLY A 25 9.53 2.79 -12.06
C GLY A 25 9.44 3.75 -10.88
N ILE A 26 8.22 4.15 -10.53
CA ILE A 26 7.97 5.03 -9.39
C ILE A 26 7.12 4.28 -8.36
N PHE A 27 7.55 4.31 -7.11
CA PHE A 27 6.82 3.78 -5.98
C PHE A 27 6.16 4.92 -5.20
N ILE A 28 4.87 4.78 -4.89
CA ILE A 28 4.09 5.85 -4.26
C ILE A 28 3.53 5.33 -2.93
N HIS A 29 4.13 5.77 -1.81
CA HIS A 29 3.61 5.57 -0.47
C HIS A 29 2.71 6.74 -0.08
N TRP A 30 1.40 6.50 -0.10
CA TRP A 30 0.38 7.48 0.20
C TRP A 30 -0.83 6.81 0.86
N GLY A 31 -1.39 7.42 1.90
CA GLY A 31 -2.49 6.86 2.68
C GLY A 31 -2.82 7.71 3.90
N LEU A 32 -3.51 7.16 4.90
CA LEU A 32 -3.88 7.88 6.12
C LEU A 32 -2.68 8.45 6.87
N TYR A 33 -1.55 7.75 6.87
CA TYR A 33 -0.30 8.21 7.48
C TYR A 33 0.24 9.51 6.86
N SER A 34 -0.25 9.89 5.68
CA SER A 34 0.09 11.17 5.06
C SER A 34 -0.62 12.35 5.70
N VAL A 35 -1.65 12.13 6.53
CA VAL A 35 -2.33 13.20 7.28
C VAL A 35 -1.45 13.75 8.39
N PRO A 36 -0.92 12.94 9.33
CA PRO A 36 0.08 13.42 10.28
C PRO A 36 1.41 13.75 9.61
N ALA A 37 1.77 13.03 8.55
CA ALA A 37 3.00 13.20 7.76
C ALA A 37 4.25 13.41 8.63
N TYR A 38 4.35 12.66 9.74
CA TYR A 38 5.42 12.82 10.73
C TYR A 38 6.19 11.51 10.93
N THR A 39 7.48 11.63 10.95
CA THR A 39 8.39 10.60 11.45
C THR A 39 9.67 11.22 11.98
N GLU A 40 10.41 10.48 12.80
CA GLU A 40 11.75 10.82 13.22
C GLU A 40 12.77 10.42 12.13
N LYS A 41 13.91 11.09 12.09
CA LYS A 41 14.98 10.74 11.15
C LYS A 41 15.40 9.28 11.31
N GLY A 42 15.39 8.52 10.21
CA GLY A 42 15.71 7.10 10.19
C GLY A 42 14.53 6.18 10.50
N GLN A 43 13.32 6.74 10.55
CA GLN A 43 12.07 6.00 10.70
C GLN A 43 11.15 6.27 9.51
N TYR A 44 10.07 5.50 9.38
CA TYR A 44 9.13 5.57 8.27
C TYR A 44 7.82 6.21 8.69
N ALA A 45 7.34 7.20 7.93
CA ALA A 45 6.08 7.91 8.22
C ALA A 45 4.86 7.01 8.10
N GLU A 46 4.88 6.04 7.22
CA GLU A 46 3.82 5.04 7.03
C GLU A 46 3.68 4.08 8.22
N TRP A 47 4.66 4.07 9.13
CA TRP A 47 4.61 3.33 10.39
C TRP A 47 4.00 4.13 11.56
N TYR A 48 3.47 5.31 11.29
CA TYR A 48 2.94 6.22 12.33
C TYR A 48 1.93 5.53 13.25
N MET A 49 0.99 4.74 12.70
CA MET A 49 0.02 3.99 13.50
C MET A 49 0.69 3.08 14.54
N GLN A 50 1.75 2.38 14.17
CA GLN A 50 2.48 1.50 15.07
C GLN A 50 3.34 2.30 16.06
N GLN A 51 3.99 3.36 15.58
CA GLN A 51 4.88 4.18 16.39
C GLN A 51 4.14 4.89 17.54
N ILE A 52 2.90 5.37 17.32
CA ILE A 52 2.13 6.04 18.39
C ILE A 52 1.64 5.09 19.49
N ARG A 53 1.75 3.77 19.31
CA ARG A 53 1.44 2.79 20.37
C ARG A 53 2.53 2.69 21.42
N ASP A 54 3.76 3.09 21.10
CA ASP A 54 4.86 3.19 22.06
C ASP A 54 4.87 4.59 22.69
N GLU A 55 4.55 4.68 23.98
CA GLU A 55 4.51 5.92 24.75
C GLU A 55 5.85 6.69 24.77
N ASN A 56 6.96 5.99 24.55
CA ASN A 56 8.30 6.58 24.54
C ASN A 56 8.74 7.08 23.17
N SER A 57 8.03 6.71 22.11
CA SER A 57 8.40 7.09 20.74
C SER A 57 8.33 8.60 20.51
N ALA A 58 9.10 9.08 19.54
CA ALA A 58 9.02 10.47 19.10
C ALA A 58 7.67 10.77 18.41
N ALA A 59 7.11 9.78 17.69
CA ALA A 59 5.81 9.91 17.07
C ALA A 59 4.68 10.07 18.10
N ARG A 60 4.72 9.30 19.21
CA ARG A 60 3.75 9.47 20.30
C ARG A 60 3.86 10.84 20.97
N LYS A 61 5.06 11.30 21.27
CA LYS A 61 5.29 12.64 21.84
C LYS A 61 4.82 13.76 20.90
N PHE A 62 5.04 13.59 19.59
CA PHE A 62 4.50 14.51 18.58
C PHE A 62 2.97 14.48 18.57
N HIS A 63 2.37 13.29 18.57
CA HIS A 63 0.93 13.08 18.57
C HIS A 63 0.25 13.79 19.75
N ASP A 64 0.73 13.55 20.96
CA ASP A 64 0.17 14.15 22.18
C ASP A 64 0.34 15.66 22.26
N ARG A 65 1.31 16.23 21.56
CA ARG A 65 1.53 17.67 21.49
C ARG A 65 0.64 18.37 20.47
N VAL A 66 0.36 17.71 19.34
CA VAL A 66 -0.26 18.32 18.16
C VAL A 66 -1.76 18.09 18.11
N TYR A 67 -2.20 16.92 18.55
CA TYR A 67 -3.60 16.50 18.48
C TYR A 67 -4.28 16.57 19.86
N ALA A 68 -5.62 16.65 19.83
CA ALA A 68 -6.41 16.67 21.06
C ALA A 68 -6.22 15.37 21.86
N PRO A 69 -6.29 15.43 23.21
CA PRO A 69 -6.23 14.23 24.03
C PRO A 69 -7.28 13.19 23.61
N GLY A 70 -6.82 11.96 23.42
CA GLY A 70 -7.68 10.84 23.02
C GLY A 70 -7.85 10.65 21.51
N THR A 71 -7.25 11.52 20.68
CA THR A 71 -7.21 11.30 19.23
C THR A 71 -6.60 9.93 18.91
N GLN A 72 -7.27 9.15 18.08
CA GLN A 72 -6.82 7.85 17.60
C GLN A 72 -6.35 7.95 16.14
N TYR A 73 -5.66 6.92 15.64
CA TYR A 73 -5.23 6.88 14.25
C TYR A 73 -6.42 6.94 13.27
N GLU A 74 -7.53 6.31 13.63
CA GLU A 74 -8.76 6.26 12.85
C GLU A 74 -9.41 7.64 12.65
N ASP A 75 -9.16 8.59 13.54
CA ASP A 75 -9.69 9.96 13.44
C ASP A 75 -9.09 10.72 12.23
N PHE A 76 -7.91 10.29 11.74
CA PHE A 76 -7.29 10.87 10.55
C PHE A 76 -8.10 10.65 9.26
N VAL A 77 -9.03 9.72 9.23
CA VAL A 77 -9.94 9.54 8.08
C VAL A 77 -10.62 10.85 7.70
N SER A 78 -11.06 11.64 8.68
CA SER A 78 -11.71 12.94 8.43
C SER A 78 -10.78 14.00 7.82
N GLY A 79 -9.47 13.84 8.02
CA GLY A 79 -8.42 14.69 7.48
C GLY A 79 -7.87 14.23 6.14
N PHE A 80 -8.12 12.99 5.74
CA PHE A 80 -7.66 12.44 4.47
C PHE A 80 -8.64 12.82 3.35
N LYS A 81 -8.50 14.01 2.81
CA LYS A 81 -9.44 14.58 1.83
C LYS A 81 -8.99 14.46 0.39
N ALA A 82 -7.67 14.38 0.17
CA ALA A 82 -7.05 14.25 -1.15
C ALA A 82 -7.52 15.33 -2.17
N GLU A 83 -7.69 16.57 -1.72
CA GLU A 83 -8.24 17.67 -2.54
C GLU A 83 -7.36 17.99 -3.75
N LEU A 84 -6.06 17.77 -3.64
CA LEU A 84 -5.09 18.06 -4.71
C LEU A 84 -4.77 16.83 -5.57
N PHE A 85 -5.43 15.69 -5.36
CA PHE A 85 -5.21 14.53 -6.19
C PHE A 85 -5.98 14.66 -7.51
N ASP A 86 -5.24 14.79 -8.59
CA ASP A 86 -5.70 14.70 -9.97
C ASP A 86 -4.99 13.54 -10.66
N ALA A 87 -5.74 12.51 -11.02
CA ALA A 87 -5.17 11.28 -11.59
C ALA A 87 -4.56 11.51 -12.98
N ASP A 88 -5.15 12.39 -13.79
CA ASP A 88 -4.65 12.73 -15.13
C ASP A 88 -3.36 13.55 -15.04
N GLU A 89 -3.25 14.49 -14.10
CA GLU A 89 -2.01 15.22 -13.86
C GLU A 89 -0.88 14.29 -13.38
N TRP A 90 -1.19 13.36 -12.48
CA TRP A 90 -0.22 12.37 -12.01
C TRP A 90 0.25 11.46 -13.13
N ALA A 91 -0.66 10.93 -13.93
CA ALA A 91 -0.33 10.08 -15.07
C ALA A 91 0.61 10.79 -16.07
N GLN A 92 0.30 12.06 -16.41
CA GLN A 92 1.15 12.88 -17.27
C GLN A 92 2.53 13.17 -16.65
N LEU A 93 2.60 13.38 -15.34
CA LEU A 93 3.86 13.61 -14.62
C LEU A 93 4.74 12.37 -14.69
N PHE A 94 4.16 11.17 -14.45
CA PHE A 94 4.90 9.91 -14.54
C PHE A 94 5.40 9.65 -15.96
N GLU A 95 4.58 9.87 -16.97
CA GLU A 95 4.99 9.74 -18.36
C GLU A 95 6.14 10.71 -18.71
N LYS A 96 6.00 11.98 -18.36
CA LYS A 96 7.04 13.01 -18.58
C LYS A 96 8.33 12.72 -17.83
N SER A 97 8.27 12.03 -16.68
CA SER A 97 9.48 11.63 -15.93
C SER A 97 10.26 10.51 -16.63
N GLY A 98 9.64 9.83 -17.59
CA GLY A 98 10.20 8.67 -18.29
C GLY A 98 9.95 7.34 -17.59
N ALA A 99 9.14 7.32 -16.51
CA ALA A 99 8.75 6.09 -15.82
C ALA A 99 8.04 5.14 -16.77
N LYS A 100 8.29 3.84 -16.61
CA LYS A 100 7.67 2.78 -17.41
C LYS A 100 6.55 2.06 -16.64
N TYR A 101 6.56 2.16 -15.33
CA TYR A 101 5.51 1.68 -14.46
C TYR A 101 5.47 2.48 -13.17
N ILE A 102 4.37 2.38 -12.46
CA ILE A 102 4.25 2.86 -11.09
C ILE A 102 3.72 1.75 -10.18
N ASN A 103 3.99 1.84 -8.89
CA ASN A 103 3.30 1.06 -7.87
C ASN A 103 2.66 2.02 -6.88
N LEU A 104 1.32 2.07 -6.87
CA LEU A 104 0.56 2.79 -5.85
C LEU A 104 0.31 1.87 -4.66
N VAL A 105 0.51 2.35 -3.45
CA VAL A 105 0.05 1.64 -2.25
C VAL A 105 -1.47 1.50 -2.29
N SER A 106 -1.96 0.28 -2.53
CA SER A 106 -3.39 -0.03 -2.45
C SER A 106 -3.86 -0.23 -1.01
N LYS A 107 -3.00 -0.80 -0.16
CA LYS A 107 -3.15 -0.96 1.29
C LYS A 107 -1.77 -1.06 1.93
N HIS A 108 -1.49 -0.28 2.97
CA HIS A 108 -0.30 -0.41 3.81
C HIS A 108 -0.58 -1.25 5.06
N HIS A 109 0.35 -1.31 6.02
CA HIS A 109 0.23 -2.08 7.26
C HIS A 109 -0.89 -1.59 8.19
N ASP A 110 -1.35 -0.35 8.02
CA ASP A 110 -2.51 0.22 8.74
C ASP A 110 -3.86 -0.35 8.29
N GLY A 111 -3.87 -1.17 7.24
CA GLY A 111 -5.05 -1.82 6.70
C GLY A 111 -5.98 -0.93 5.88
N PHE A 112 -5.73 0.38 5.82
CA PHE A 112 -6.58 1.30 5.07
C PHE A 112 -6.39 1.13 3.57
N CYS A 113 -7.49 0.80 2.87
CA CYS A 113 -7.45 0.56 1.43
C CYS A 113 -7.72 1.83 0.62
N LEU A 114 -6.93 2.10 -0.41
CA LEU A 114 -7.15 3.18 -1.37
C LEU A 114 -8.10 2.78 -2.53
N PHE A 115 -8.88 1.73 -2.32
CA PHE A 115 -9.89 1.20 -3.25
C PHE A 115 -11.04 0.59 -2.46
N LYS A 116 -12.21 0.44 -3.11
CA LYS A 116 -13.35 -0.27 -2.52
C LYS A 116 -13.01 -1.76 -2.39
N SER A 117 -13.02 -2.27 -1.16
CA SER A 117 -12.91 -3.69 -0.88
C SER A 117 -14.03 -4.16 0.04
N ASP A 118 -14.62 -5.30 -0.28
CA ASP A 118 -15.64 -5.96 0.55
C ASP A 118 -15.03 -6.56 1.83
N TYR A 119 -13.69 -6.71 1.86
CA TYR A 119 -12.93 -7.22 3.00
C TYR A 119 -12.39 -6.14 3.93
N ALA A 120 -12.49 -4.85 3.55
CA ALA A 120 -12.11 -3.69 4.36
C ALA A 120 -13.28 -2.73 4.54
N TRP A 121 -14.44 -3.25 4.95
CA TRP A 121 -15.65 -2.49 5.16
C TRP A 121 -15.44 -1.33 6.14
N ASN A 122 -15.85 -0.11 5.75
CA ASN A 122 -15.62 1.14 6.48
C ASN A 122 -14.14 1.45 6.81
N TRP A 123 -13.19 0.75 6.18
CA TRP A 123 -11.78 1.00 6.30
C TRP A 123 -11.10 1.11 4.92
N ASN A 124 -11.73 1.89 4.05
CA ASN A 124 -11.26 2.19 2.71
C ASN A 124 -11.71 3.59 2.26
N SER A 125 -10.98 4.17 1.31
CA SER A 125 -11.16 5.53 0.81
C SER A 125 -12.49 5.78 0.07
N VAL A 126 -13.25 4.75 -0.26
CA VAL A 126 -14.55 4.85 -0.91
C VAL A 126 -15.69 4.92 0.12
N ASP A 127 -15.61 4.09 1.17
CA ASP A 127 -16.63 4.06 2.22
C ASP A 127 -16.52 5.27 3.16
N VAL A 128 -15.30 5.73 3.42
CA VAL A 128 -15.01 6.81 4.37
C VAL A 128 -13.96 7.79 3.82
N GLY A 129 -13.89 8.96 4.42
CA GLY A 129 -12.93 10.01 4.04
C GLY A 129 -13.29 10.65 2.70
N PRO A 130 -12.43 10.58 1.67
CA PRO A 130 -12.63 11.30 0.41
C PRO A 130 -13.72 10.71 -0.49
N HIS A 131 -14.22 9.51 -0.23
CA HIS A 131 -15.19 8.77 -1.04
C HIS A 131 -14.74 8.56 -2.50
N ARG A 132 -13.46 8.20 -2.68
CA ARG A 132 -12.81 8.05 -3.99
C ARG A 132 -12.10 6.70 -4.10
N ASP A 133 -12.13 6.12 -5.31
CA ASP A 133 -11.37 4.92 -5.69
C ASP A 133 -10.05 5.33 -6.37
N PHE A 134 -9.03 5.61 -5.57
CA PHE A 134 -7.76 6.11 -6.11
C PHE A 134 -7.04 5.12 -7.00
N CYS A 135 -7.16 3.82 -6.73
CA CYS A 135 -6.60 2.77 -7.60
C CYS A 135 -7.29 2.79 -8.97
N GLY A 136 -8.61 2.85 -8.99
CA GLY A 136 -9.40 2.90 -10.23
C GLY A 136 -9.18 4.17 -11.03
N GLU A 137 -9.16 5.33 -10.35
CA GLU A 137 -8.93 6.61 -11.00
C GLU A 137 -7.54 6.68 -11.66
N LEU A 138 -6.49 6.29 -10.91
CA LEU A 138 -5.12 6.33 -11.44
C LEU A 138 -4.90 5.29 -12.54
N LYS A 139 -5.46 4.07 -12.39
CA LYS A 139 -5.43 3.07 -13.47
C LYS A 139 -6.02 3.64 -14.75
N THR A 140 -7.22 4.22 -14.67
CA THR A 140 -7.92 4.79 -15.83
C THR A 140 -7.14 5.94 -16.48
N ALA A 141 -6.50 6.80 -15.68
CA ALA A 141 -5.67 7.88 -16.19
C ALA A 141 -4.43 7.35 -16.92
N LEU A 142 -3.78 6.32 -16.37
CA LEU A 142 -2.59 5.70 -16.95
C LEU A 142 -2.85 4.96 -18.26
N GLU A 143 -4.09 4.51 -18.52
CA GLU A 143 -4.48 3.92 -19.81
C GLU A 143 -4.30 4.89 -21.01
N LYS A 144 -4.18 6.19 -20.73
CA LYS A 144 -3.92 7.24 -21.73
C LYS A 144 -2.41 7.46 -21.99
N THR A 145 -1.55 6.70 -21.34
CA THR A 145 -0.09 6.82 -21.37
C THR A 145 0.58 5.47 -21.63
N ASP A 146 1.90 5.48 -21.81
CA ASP A 146 2.69 4.25 -21.90
C ASP A 146 3.14 3.69 -20.54
N VAL A 147 2.71 4.32 -19.43
CA VAL A 147 3.11 3.92 -18.07
C VAL A 147 2.17 2.85 -17.54
N LYS A 148 2.73 1.71 -17.11
CA LYS A 148 1.96 0.58 -16.60
C LYS A 148 1.54 0.81 -15.15
N PHE A 149 0.27 0.52 -14.86
CA PHE A 149 -0.27 0.55 -13.50
C PHE A 149 0.15 -0.69 -12.72
N GLY A 150 0.72 -0.49 -11.55
CA GLY A 150 1.03 -1.51 -10.57
C GLY A 150 0.56 -1.10 -9.18
N VAL A 151 0.53 -2.06 -8.28
CA VAL A 151 0.13 -1.84 -6.90
C VAL A 151 1.12 -2.44 -5.91
N TYR A 152 1.27 -1.78 -4.77
CA TYR A 152 1.79 -2.36 -3.55
C TYR A 152 0.61 -2.77 -2.66
N HIS A 153 0.67 -3.95 -2.07
CA HIS A 153 -0.32 -4.42 -1.12
C HIS A 153 0.37 -5.13 0.04
N SER A 154 0.31 -4.51 1.22
CA SER A 154 0.88 -5.14 2.41
C SER A 154 0.14 -6.41 2.79
N VAL A 155 0.88 -7.50 2.98
CA VAL A 155 0.37 -8.71 3.62
C VAL A 155 0.46 -8.62 5.14
N TYR A 156 1.28 -7.70 5.65
CA TYR A 156 1.33 -7.33 7.06
C TYR A 156 0.17 -6.41 7.43
N GLU A 157 -0.38 -6.54 8.63
CA GLU A 157 -1.60 -5.84 9.00
C GLU A 157 -1.65 -5.53 10.50
N TRP A 158 -1.83 -4.27 10.88
CA TRP A 158 -1.93 -3.86 12.28
C TRP A 158 -3.36 -3.61 12.75
N PHE A 159 -4.28 -3.43 11.82
CA PHE A 159 -5.65 -3.04 12.11
C PHE A 159 -6.56 -4.25 12.31
N HIS A 160 -6.42 -5.27 11.48
CA HIS A 160 -7.31 -6.42 11.48
C HIS A 160 -7.06 -7.32 12.71
N PRO A 161 -8.11 -7.63 13.53
CA PRO A 161 -7.92 -8.34 14.79
C PRO A 161 -7.44 -9.80 14.65
N LEU A 162 -7.66 -10.42 13.51
CA LEU A 162 -7.18 -11.79 13.26
C LEU A 162 -5.69 -11.87 12.95
N TYR A 163 -5.09 -10.80 12.42
CA TYR A 163 -3.72 -10.88 11.92
C TYR A 163 -2.71 -11.40 12.96
N LEU A 164 -2.73 -10.82 14.17
CA LEU A 164 -1.83 -11.24 15.25
C LEU A 164 -2.31 -12.48 16.00
N LYS A 165 -3.60 -12.83 15.87
CA LYS A 165 -4.22 -13.92 16.61
C LYS A 165 -4.16 -15.24 15.85
N ASP A 166 -4.43 -15.21 14.56
CA ASP A 166 -4.48 -16.38 13.68
C ASP A 166 -4.13 -15.93 12.24
N PRO A 167 -2.82 -15.90 11.89
CA PRO A 167 -2.37 -15.45 10.58
C PRO A 167 -2.87 -16.34 9.42
N GLU A 168 -3.09 -17.64 9.67
CA GLU A 168 -3.60 -18.56 8.64
C GLU A 168 -5.08 -18.26 8.34
N GLU A 169 -5.89 -18.08 9.39
CA GLU A 169 -7.29 -17.70 9.23
C GLU A 169 -7.40 -16.32 8.57
N TYR A 170 -6.56 -15.35 8.98
CA TYR A 170 -6.47 -14.04 8.33
C TYR A 170 -6.14 -14.17 6.84
N ALA A 171 -5.13 -14.96 6.50
CA ALA A 171 -4.72 -15.14 5.10
C ALA A 171 -5.88 -15.71 4.25
N VAL A 172 -6.54 -16.75 4.73
CA VAL A 172 -7.59 -17.45 3.97
C VAL A 172 -8.87 -16.63 3.87
N LYS A 173 -9.30 -15.98 4.96
CA LYS A 173 -10.61 -15.32 5.03
C LYS A 173 -10.58 -13.85 4.65
N HIS A 174 -9.41 -13.20 4.68
CA HIS A 174 -9.27 -11.77 4.49
C HIS A 174 -8.27 -11.42 3.38
N LEU A 175 -7.00 -11.76 3.54
CA LEU A 175 -5.93 -11.32 2.64
C LEU A 175 -6.08 -11.88 1.21
N ILE A 176 -6.20 -13.20 1.08
CA ILE A 176 -6.28 -13.85 -0.25
C ILE A 176 -7.53 -13.42 -1.02
N PRO A 177 -8.73 -13.37 -0.41
CA PRO A 177 -9.90 -12.84 -1.09
C PRO A 177 -9.75 -11.38 -1.51
N MET A 178 -9.18 -10.51 -0.65
CA MET A 178 -8.92 -9.10 -0.96
C MET A 178 -7.92 -8.94 -2.12
N LEU A 179 -6.84 -9.74 -2.14
CA LEU A 179 -5.89 -9.74 -3.26
C LEU A 179 -6.55 -10.19 -4.57
N LYS A 180 -7.41 -11.21 -4.53
CA LYS A 180 -8.17 -11.64 -5.71
C LYS A 180 -9.11 -10.54 -6.22
N GLU A 181 -9.80 -9.86 -5.31
CA GLU A 181 -10.65 -8.70 -5.64
C GLU A 181 -9.83 -7.59 -6.31
N LEU A 182 -8.70 -7.20 -5.71
CA LEU A 182 -7.80 -6.17 -6.23
C LEU A 182 -7.29 -6.52 -7.63
N ILE A 183 -6.77 -7.74 -7.80
CA ILE A 183 -6.22 -8.20 -9.09
C ILE A 183 -7.31 -8.27 -10.16
N THR A 184 -8.48 -8.81 -9.83
CA THR A 184 -9.58 -8.96 -10.80
C THR A 184 -10.15 -7.61 -11.21
N LYS A 185 -10.22 -6.66 -10.28
CA LYS A 185 -10.84 -5.34 -10.52
C LYS A 185 -9.92 -4.40 -11.31
N TYR A 186 -8.62 -4.43 -11.01
CA TYR A 186 -7.71 -3.43 -11.57
C TYR A 186 -6.67 -4.00 -12.54
N GLU A 187 -6.51 -5.32 -12.61
CA GLU A 187 -5.58 -6.01 -13.52
C GLU A 187 -4.17 -5.38 -13.52
N PRO A 188 -3.53 -5.19 -12.34
CA PRO A 188 -2.26 -4.49 -12.27
C PRO A 188 -1.15 -5.27 -12.98
N TRP A 189 -0.24 -4.57 -13.65
CA TRP A 189 0.93 -5.15 -14.30
C TRP A 189 1.97 -5.67 -13.31
N THR A 190 2.02 -5.07 -12.13
CA THR A 190 2.87 -5.50 -11.01
C THR A 190 2.07 -5.53 -9.72
N LEU A 191 2.32 -6.54 -8.91
CA LEU A 191 1.87 -6.63 -7.53
C LEU A 191 3.10 -6.79 -6.65
N PHE A 192 3.42 -5.75 -5.88
CA PHE A 192 4.46 -5.80 -4.86
C PHE A 192 3.81 -6.15 -3.52
N THR A 193 4.27 -7.20 -2.88
CA THR A 193 3.83 -7.58 -1.55
C THR A 193 4.95 -7.38 -0.54
N ASP A 194 4.59 -6.92 0.64
CA ASP A 194 5.51 -6.68 1.74
C ASP A 194 5.14 -7.61 2.91
N CYS A 195 6.09 -8.42 3.38
CA CYS A 195 5.88 -9.40 4.43
C CYS A 195 7.06 -9.44 5.39
N LEU A 196 6.98 -8.69 6.47
CA LEU A 196 8.03 -8.62 7.48
C LEU A 196 8.10 -9.83 8.42
N LEU A 197 7.10 -10.73 8.43
CA LEU A 197 7.09 -11.87 9.36
C LEU A 197 8.05 -13.00 8.97
N TYR A 198 8.48 -13.07 7.71
CA TYR A 198 9.36 -14.14 7.21
C TYR A 198 10.68 -13.65 6.62
N THR A 199 10.93 -12.34 6.62
CA THR A 199 12.08 -11.74 5.96
C THR A 199 12.78 -10.71 6.83
N SER A 200 12.98 -11.00 8.11
CA SER A 200 13.71 -10.08 8.99
C SER A 200 15.14 -9.77 8.52
N ASP A 201 15.69 -10.57 7.57
CA ASP A 201 17.04 -10.36 7.07
C ASP A 201 17.16 -10.35 5.53
N ALA A 202 16.19 -10.91 4.78
CA ALA A 202 16.39 -11.13 3.34
C ALA A 202 15.80 -10.03 2.45
N ALA A 203 14.86 -9.23 2.95
CA ALA A 203 14.24 -8.15 2.15
C ALA A 203 15.04 -6.85 2.24
N ASP A 204 15.64 -6.55 3.38
CA ASP A 204 16.52 -5.40 3.55
C ASP A 204 17.82 -5.54 2.76
N ASP A 205 18.32 -6.80 2.64
CA ASP A 205 19.51 -7.10 1.83
C ASP A 205 19.25 -7.07 0.30
N LEU A 206 18.00 -7.22 -0.13
CA LEU A 206 17.66 -7.22 -1.56
C LEU A 206 17.32 -5.84 -2.14
N ILE A 207 17.04 -4.84 -1.31
CA ILE A 207 16.72 -3.49 -1.77
C ILE A 207 17.95 -2.58 -1.76
N GLY A 208 19.07 -3.02 -1.15
CA GLY A 208 20.34 -2.30 -1.25
C GLY A 208 20.18 -0.79 -1.08
N VAL A 209 19.63 -0.37 0.04
CA VAL A 209 19.59 1.05 0.39
C VAL A 209 20.74 1.28 1.36
N ASP A 210 21.93 1.48 0.81
CA ASP A 210 23.01 2.16 1.52
C ASP A 210 22.72 3.66 1.63
#